data_70a371804e76091434638f8a70b4dc32
#
_entry.id   70a371804e76091434638f8a70b4dc32
#
_cell.length_a   1.000
_cell.length_b   1.000
_cell.length_c   1.000
_cell.angle_alpha   90.00
_cell.angle_beta   90.00
_cell.angle_gamma   90.00
#
_symmetry.space_group_name_H-M   'P 1'
#
loop_
_entity.id
_entity.type
_entity.pdbx_description
1 polymer ?
#
loop_
_entity_poly.entity_id
_entity_poly.type
_entity_poly.pdbx_seq_one_letter_code
_entity_poly.pdbx_strand_id
1 'polypeptide(L)'
;MAQPRSTQPESARPDRPVDLDAVWAFAAGCVTPVENPAGGSLSVPAGELAHLQTGEIGHLQTSVGIETEWFVVDSRAVHQPVPPARTRRALDRIAGLTTGAAGPVLPAGSRLTFEPGGQLELSGPPAGLAAAVQATAADLHLVRAALAEDGLAIVGMGVDPLRAGVRQTTASRYAAMEEHFRTGGGTSGEVMMRSTASVQVNLDLGATSAQAVDRFRLAHTVGPVLTAVFAASPALTGRRTGWRSTRQAVWSGIDAGRTGSVLDLPAQPAAGGEAGSDAATARPGDLADRWARYLLAAKLMMIGDPAGDLGPGEDRRFVAATGGHTFGDWIAGRGPVERAPTLDDLSYHATTLFPPVRPRGWWELRYLDAQPGEGWRVAVAVATALLDDPVAAEAAAQACAPVARRWPAAAMLGMADEPLRLAAVRCLELAAAALRRAGCADLADAVEVFAERYPQRGRCPADELSERFILIGPTGLLREEAQQCVSVA
;
A
#
# COMPACT_ATOMS: atom_id res chain seq x y z
N MET A 1 -8.73 46.59 -9.01
CA MET A 1 -7.99 45.70 -9.94
C MET A 1 -8.43 44.29 -9.64
N ALA A 2 -9.22 43.68 -10.54
CA ALA A 2 -9.72 42.33 -10.39
C ALA A 2 -8.60 41.32 -10.70
N GLN A 3 -8.36 40.36 -9.80
CA GLN A 3 -7.43 39.26 -10.05
C GLN A 3 -7.97 38.36 -11.18
N PRO A 4 -7.13 37.84 -12.09
CA PRO A 4 -7.57 36.93 -13.14
C PRO A 4 -8.05 35.62 -12.53
N ARG A 5 -9.26 35.20 -12.88
CA ARG A 5 -9.82 33.90 -12.54
C ARG A 5 -8.94 32.82 -13.18
N SER A 6 -8.49 31.86 -12.38
CA SER A 6 -7.73 30.69 -12.82
C SER A 6 -8.52 29.92 -13.87
N THR A 7 -7.95 29.78 -15.07
CA THR A 7 -8.50 29.01 -16.18
C THR A 7 -8.16 27.53 -16.05
N GLN A 8 -8.64 26.86 -15.00
CA GLN A 8 -8.70 25.39 -15.03
C GLN A 8 -9.82 24.97 -15.98
N PRO A 9 -9.62 23.93 -16.81
CA PRO A 9 -10.67 23.42 -17.68
C PRO A 9 -11.87 23.00 -16.83
N GLU A 10 -13.05 23.25 -17.32
CA GLU A 10 -14.34 23.05 -16.61
C GLU A 10 -14.54 21.59 -16.14
N SER A 11 -13.87 20.62 -16.80
CA SER A 11 -13.82 19.21 -16.46
C SER A 11 -13.05 18.88 -15.16
N ALA A 12 -12.26 19.81 -14.64
CA ALA A 12 -11.38 19.59 -13.48
C ALA A 12 -11.86 20.24 -12.17
N ARG A 13 -13.11 20.74 -12.12
CA ARG A 13 -13.65 21.36 -10.90
C ARG A 13 -14.08 20.29 -9.90
N PRO A 14 -13.57 20.29 -8.66
CA PRO A 14 -13.84 19.27 -7.65
C PRO A 14 -15.31 19.18 -7.24
N ASP A 15 -16.06 20.25 -7.36
CA ASP A 15 -17.48 20.38 -7.00
C ASP A 15 -18.46 20.01 -8.15
N ARG A 16 -17.93 19.60 -9.32
CA ARG A 16 -18.76 19.19 -10.45
C ARG A 16 -19.54 17.90 -10.11
N PRO A 17 -20.86 17.83 -10.38
CA PRO A 17 -21.65 16.60 -10.30
C PRO A 17 -21.06 15.49 -11.18
N VAL A 18 -21.00 14.27 -10.64
CA VAL A 18 -20.48 13.09 -11.33
C VAL A 18 -21.63 12.30 -11.95
N ASP A 19 -21.50 12.01 -13.24
CA ASP A 19 -22.28 11.02 -13.98
C ASP A 19 -21.46 9.77 -14.28
N LEU A 20 -22.04 8.81 -14.99
CA LEU A 20 -21.33 7.59 -15.36
C LEU A 20 -20.11 7.88 -16.23
N ASP A 21 -20.22 8.77 -17.22
CA ASP A 21 -19.10 9.10 -18.12
C ASP A 21 -17.92 9.68 -17.34
N ALA A 22 -18.18 10.50 -16.32
CA ALA A 22 -17.15 11.03 -15.44
C ALA A 22 -16.45 9.92 -14.62
N VAL A 23 -17.18 8.87 -14.20
CA VAL A 23 -16.57 7.72 -13.51
C VAL A 23 -15.64 6.95 -14.45
N TRP A 24 -16.05 6.71 -15.70
CA TRP A 24 -15.20 6.05 -16.70
C TRP A 24 -13.96 6.88 -17.04
N ALA A 25 -14.12 8.20 -17.19
CA ALA A 25 -13.01 9.11 -17.42
C ALA A 25 -12.01 9.11 -16.24
N PHE A 26 -12.51 9.14 -15.00
CA PHE A 26 -11.70 9.02 -13.80
C PHE A 26 -10.96 7.68 -13.75
N ALA A 27 -11.65 6.57 -14.00
CA ALA A 27 -11.06 5.24 -14.00
C ALA A 27 -9.98 5.10 -15.09
N ALA A 28 -10.21 5.63 -16.28
CA ALA A 28 -9.22 5.67 -17.35
C ALA A 28 -7.98 6.46 -16.95
N GLY A 29 -8.13 7.61 -16.28
CA GLY A 29 -7.01 8.39 -15.75
C GLY A 29 -6.17 7.64 -14.70
N CYS A 30 -6.78 6.68 -13.98
CA CYS A 30 -6.06 5.86 -13.00
C CYS A 30 -5.19 4.75 -13.62
N VAL A 31 -5.46 4.32 -14.86
CA VAL A 31 -4.85 3.13 -15.48
C VAL A 31 -4.17 3.37 -16.82
N THR A 32 -4.29 4.57 -17.37
CA THR A 32 -3.70 4.92 -18.67
C THR A 32 -2.46 5.76 -18.46
N PRO A 33 -1.30 5.32 -18.98
CA PRO A 33 -0.10 6.15 -18.96
C PRO A 33 -0.35 7.47 -19.68
N VAL A 34 0.17 8.55 -19.13
CA VAL A 34 0.17 9.83 -19.86
C VAL A 34 1.23 9.75 -20.95
N GLU A 35 0.82 9.80 -22.20
CA GLU A 35 1.76 9.82 -23.32
C GLU A 35 2.63 11.09 -23.25
N ASN A 36 3.92 10.91 -23.08
CA ASN A 36 4.87 11.99 -23.16
C ASN A 36 5.42 12.07 -24.59
N PRO A 37 5.08 13.08 -25.39
CA PRO A 37 5.54 13.19 -26.77
C PRO A 37 7.07 13.37 -26.91
N ALA A 38 7.80 13.50 -25.79
CA ALA A 38 9.25 13.74 -25.77
C ALA A 38 10.08 12.57 -25.20
N GLY A 39 9.51 11.37 -24.97
CA GLY A 39 10.28 10.19 -24.58
C GLY A 39 10.96 10.23 -23.20
N GLY A 40 10.52 11.13 -22.31
CA GLY A 40 11.03 11.26 -20.94
C GLY A 40 9.95 10.87 -19.92
N SER A 41 10.33 10.14 -18.87
CA SER A 41 9.49 9.83 -17.72
C SER A 41 8.78 11.08 -17.18
N LEU A 42 7.46 11.01 -17.00
CA LEU A 42 6.69 12.11 -16.41
C LEU A 42 7.09 12.31 -14.94
N SER A 43 7.81 13.38 -14.70
CA SER A 43 7.88 13.95 -13.37
C SER A 43 6.55 14.67 -13.07
N VAL A 44 5.86 14.29 -11.99
CA VAL A 44 4.92 15.16 -11.29
C VAL A 44 5.65 16.50 -11.05
N PRO A 45 5.02 17.67 -11.19
CA PRO A 45 5.69 18.95 -10.96
C PRO A 45 6.11 19.06 -9.49
N ALA A 46 7.31 18.59 -9.20
CA ALA A 46 8.04 18.90 -8.00
C ALA A 46 8.91 20.11 -8.34
N GLY A 47 8.69 21.21 -7.63
CA GLY A 47 9.62 22.32 -7.66
C GLY A 47 11.01 21.81 -7.33
N GLU A 48 11.96 22.16 -8.21
CA GLU A 48 13.39 22.19 -8.03
C GLU A 48 14.08 20.99 -7.36
N LEU A 49 14.41 19.97 -8.15
CA LEU A 49 15.57 19.10 -7.93
C LEU A 49 16.28 18.85 -9.27
N ALA A 50 16.78 19.91 -9.87
CA ALA A 50 17.78 19.84 -10.94
C ALA A 50 19.15 19.85 -10.26
N HIS A 51 19.81 18.71 -10.22
CA HIS A 51 21.25 18.50 -10.27
C HIS A 51 21.64 17.10 -9.79
N LEU A 52 21.44 16.08 -10.64
CA LEU A 52 22.28 14.87 -10.61
C LEU A 52 22.41 14.37 -12.05
N GLN A 53 23.62 14.41 -12.57
CA GLN A 53 23.97 13.97 -13.91
C GLN A 53 23.94 12.44 -14.03
N THR A 54 23.33 11.96 -15.10
CA THR A 54 23.14 10.58 -15.49
C THR A 54 24.39 9.98 -16.13
N GLY A 55 24.86 8.87 -15.57
CA GLY A 55 25.77 7.94 -16.26
C GLY A 55 24.99 6.74 -16.78
N GLU A 56 25.20 6.36 -18.04
CA GLU A 56 24.57 5.24 -18.74
C GLU A 56 25.02 3.91 -18.15
N ILE A 57 24.15 3.25 -17.34
CA ILE A 57 24.24 1.83 -16.99
C ILE A 57 22.79 1.36 -16.83
N GLY A 58 22.45 0.17 -17.37
CA GLY A 58 21.12 -0.43 -17.47
C GLY A 58 20.16 -0.12 -16.31
N HIS A 59 19.36 0.92 -16.48
CA HIS A 59 18.45 1.40 -15.46
C HIS A 59 17.17 0.57 -15.47
N LEU A 60 16.69 0.17 -14.27
CA LEU A 60 15.26 -0.06 -14.09
C LEU A 60 14.60 1.29 -14.44
N GLN A 61 13.81 1.32 -15.51
CA GLN A 61 13.38 2.57 -16.17
C GLN A 61 12.24 3.30 -15.45
N THR A 62 11.84 2.81 -14.27
CA THR A 62 10.62 3.23 -13.58
C THR A 62 10.91 3.88 -12.26
N SER A 63 10.03 4.79 -11.85
CA SER A 63 10.06 5.37 -10.51
C SER A 63 9.33 4.47 -9.53
N VAL A 64 9.91 4.28 -8.34
CA VAL A 64 9.26 3.58 -7.23
C VAL A 64 9.01 4.55 -6.08
N GLY A 65 7.75 4.60 -5.59
CA GLY A 65 7.38 5.20 -4.33
C GLY A 65 7.30 4.12 -3.24
N ILE A 66 7.79 4.44 -2.06
CA ILE A 66 7.85 3.49 -0.94
C ILE A 66 7.02 4.04 0.21
N GLU A 67 6.06 3.24 0.70
CA GLU A 67 5.36 3.53 1.95
C GLU A 67 5.68 2.43 2.96
N THR A 68 6.09 2.82 4.16
CA THR A 68 6.37 1.88 5.25
C THR A 68 5.61 2.28 6.49
N GLU A 69 4.87 1.33 7.05
CA GLU A 69 4.11 1.50 8.28
C GLU A 69 4.77 0.76 9.45
N TRP A 70 4.78 1.37 10.63
CA TRP A 70 5.51 0.89 11.79
C TRP A 70 4.68 1.03 13.07
N PHE A 71 4.71 0.00 13.91
CA PHE A 71 4.19 0.12 15.28
C PHE A 71 5.16 0.90 16.15
N VAL A 72 4.70 1.98 16.77
CA VAL A 72 5.49 2.70 17.78
C VAL A 72 5.34 2.00 19.13
N VAL A 73 6.48 1.71 19.79
CA VAL A 73 6.56 0.93 21.02
C VAL A 73 7.35 1.71 22.07
N ASP A 74 6.84 1.79 23.30
CA ASP A 74 7.61 2.23 24.46
C ASP A 74 8.42 1.02 24.99
N SER A 75 9.76 1.07 24.90
CA SER A 75 10.64 -0.01 25.31
C SER A 75 10.54 -0.39 26.80
N ARG A 76 10.05 0.55 27.63
CA ARG A 76 9.83 0.35 29.06
C ARG A 76 8.44 -0.21 29.36
N ALA A 77 7.47 0.04 28.48
CA ALA A 77 6.06 -0.30 28.67
C ALA A 77 5.44 -0.84 27.38
N VAL A 78 6.00 -1.91 26.79
CA VAL A 78 5.66 -2.45 25.46
C VAL A 78 4.18 -2.83 25.30
N HIS A 79 3.47 -3.07 26.40
CA HIS A 79 2.02 -3.38 26.41
C HIS A 79 1.13 -2.13 26.33
N GLN A 80 1.70 -0.94 26.53
CA GLN A 80 0.95 0.31 26.45
C GLN A 80 0.98 0.88 25.01
N PRO A 81 -0.15 1.38 24.49
CA PRO A 81 -0.13 2.14 23.25
C PRO A 81 0.63 3.46 23.45
N VAL A 82 1.39 3.87 22.43
CA VAL A 82 2.09 5.16 22.44
C VAL A 82 1.22 6.21 21.76
N PRO A 83 0.78 7.27 22.48
CA PRO A 83 -0.01 8.32 21.86
C PRO A 83 0.74 9.05 20.74
N PRO A 84 0.11 9.34 19.59
CA PRO A 84 0.74 10.05 18.46
C PRO A 84 1.37 11.38 18.87
N ALA A 85 0.79 12.10 19.84
CA ALA A 85 1.36 13.34 20.35
C ALA A 85 2.74 13.16 21.03
N ARG A 86 2.99 11.99 21.66
CA ARG A 86 4.32 11.67 22.22
C ARG A 86 5.32 11.37 21.10
N THR A 87 4.89 10.60 20.11
CA THR A 87 5.71 10.31 18.93
C THR A 87 6.06 11.59 18.19
N ARG A 88 5.10 12.48 17.93
CA ARG A 88 5.35 13.77 17.28
C ARG A 88 6.40 14.60 18.02
N ARG A 89 6.27 14.74 19.34
CA ARG A 89 7.27 15.51 20.14
C ARG A 89 8.68 14.95 20.03
N ALA A 90 8.84 13.64 19.90
CA ALA A 90 10.15 13.03 19.67
C ALA A 90 10.66 13.38 18.27
N LEU A 91 9.81 13.29 17.25
CA LEU A 91 10.15 13.57 15.86
C LEU A 91 10.40 15.06 15.59
N ASP A 92 9.77 15.97 16.32
CA ASP A 92 9.96 17.42 16.19
C ASP A 92 11.42 17.87 16.45
N ARG A 93 12.25 17.00 17.03
CA ARG A 93 13.69 17.24 17.25
C ARG A 93 14.55 16.95 16.02
N ILE A 94 14.02 16.31 15.01
CA ILE A 94 14.79 15.97 13.80
C ILE A 94 15.19 17.26 13.10
N ALA A 95 16.51 17.49 13.00
CA ALA A 95 17.05 18.63 12.27
C ALA A 95 16.67 18.55 10.79
N GLY A 96 16.15 19.64 10.23
CA GLY A 96 15.72 19.68 8.83
C GLY A 96 14.29 19.16 8.59
N LEU A 97 13.54 18.78 9.63
CA LEU A 97 12.10 18.50 9.51
C LEU A 97 11.38 19.77 9.05
N THR A 98 10.61 19.67 7.98
CA THR A 98 9.85 20.79 7.42
C THR A 98 8.35 20.49 7.47
N THR A 99 7.51 21.52 7.39
CA THR A 99 6.06 21.34 7.34
C THR A 99 5.58 21.53 5.91
N GLY A 100 5.17 20.44 5.27
CA GLY A 100 4.51 20.45 3.96
C GLY A 100 2.99 20.62 4.10
N ALA A 101 2.31 20.86 2.98
CA ALA A 101 0.85 21.01 2.92
C ALA A 101 0.09 19.79 3.45
N ALA A 102 0.70 18.60 3.39
CA ALA A 102 0.10 17.31 3.80
C ALA A 102 0.79 16.69 5.03
N GLY A 103 1.49 17.48 5.84
CA GLY A 103 2.16 17.05 7.07
C GLY A 103 3.68 17.24 7.07
N PRO A 104 4.36 16.78 8.15
CA PRO A 104 5.80 16.88 8.28
C PRO A 104 6.54 16.10 7.20
N VAL A 105 7.63 16.66 6.70
CA VAL A 105 8.52 16.07 5.68
C VAL A 105 9.92 15.96 6.23
N LEU A 106 10.49 14.77 6.18
CA LEU A 106 11.85 14.43 6.60
C LEU A 106 12.90 14.91 5.59
N PRO A 107 14.17 15.04 6.01
CA PRO A 107 15.23 15.60 5.15
C PRO A 107 15.45 14.90 3.82
N ALA A 108 15.25 13.57 3.74
CA ALA A 108 15.35 12.83 2.48
C ALA A 108 14.02 12.75 1.71
N GLY A 109 12.98 13.46 2.16
CA GLY A 109 11.74 13.70 1.44
C GLY A 109 10.55 12.83 1.88
N SER A 110 10.72 11.91 2.82
CA SER A 110 9.59 11.10 3.30
C SER A 110 8.61 11.96 4.12
N ARG A 111 7.31 11.84 3.78
CA ARG A 111 6.23 12.44 4.56
C ARG A 111 5.88 11.54 5.73
N LEU A 112 5.63 12.15 6.88
CA LEU A 112 5.20 11.47 8.09
C LEU A 112 3.69 11.59 8.27
N THR A 113 3.02 10.46 8.43
CA THR A 113 1.61 10.38 8.76
C THR A 113 1.37 9.37 9.89
N PHE A 114 0.14 9.38 10.44
CA PHE A 114 -0.27 8.42 11.47
C PHE A 114 -1.53 7.72 11.03
N GLU A 115 -1.47 6.40 11.07
CA GLU A 115 -2.61 5.53 10.88
C GLU A 115 -3.56 5.58 12.09
N PRO A 116 -4.84 5.13 11.95
CA PRO A 116 -5.84 5.26 13.02
C PRO A 116 -5.41 4.68 14.36
N GLY A 117 -4.64 3.61 14.40
CA GLY A 117 -4.11 2.98 15.62
C GLY A 117 -2.84 3.62 16.17
N GLY A 118 -2.35 4.69 15.54
CA GLY A 118 -1.11 5.36 15.92
C GLY A 118 0.15 4.77 15.29
N GLN A 119 0.00 3.89 14.31
CA GLN A 119 1.13 3.42 13.50
C GLN A 119 1.73 4.63 12.76
N LEU A 120 3.06 4.70 12.74
CA LEU A 120 3.79 5.72 12.01
C LEU A 120 4.00 5.27 10.58
N GLU A 121 3.61 6.10 9.62
CA GLU A 121 3.83 5.88 8.20
C GLU A 121 4.87 6.86 7.66
N LEU A 122 5.78 6.34 6.85
CA LEU A 122 6.70 7.11 6.02
C LEU A 122 6.35 6.86 4.55
N SER A 123 6.02 7.92 3.83
CA SER A 123 5.73 7.88 2.39
C SER A 123 6.82 8.64 1.64
N GLY A 124 7.76 7.91 1.03
CA GLY A 124 8.87 8.47 0.25
C GLY A 124 8.43 9.01 -1.12
N PRO A 125 9.06 10.08 -1.63
CA PRO A 125 8.82 10.54 -2.98
C PRO A 125 9.27 9.50 -4.01
N PRO A 126 8.61 9.39 -5.18
CA PRO A 126 9.01 8.46 -6.22
C PRO A 126 10.40 8.82 -6.78
N ALA A 127 11.25 7.80 -6.90
CA ALA A 127 12.61 7.92 -7.45
C ALA A 127 13.04 6.57 -8.05
N GLY A 128 14.19 6.51 -8.72
CA GLY A 128 14.80 5.23 -9.10
C GLY A 128 15.06 4.35 -7.87
N LEU A 129 14.94 3.03 -8.00
CA LEU A 129 14.91 2.08 -6.89
C LEU A 129 16.01 2.31 -5.83
N ALA A 130 17.27 2.38 -6.26
CA ALA A 130 18.40 2.58 -5.33
C ALA A 130 18.27 3.88 -4.55
N ALA A 131 17.91 4.97 -5.21
CA ALA A 131 17.74 6.29 -4.60
C ALA A 131 16.54 6.31 -3.63
N ALA A 132 15.40 5.72 -4.01
CA ALA A 132 14.22 5.64 -3.16
C ALA A 132 14.48 4.82 -1.88
N VAL A 133 15.14 3.66 -2.00
CA VAL A 133 15.54 2.83 -0.85
C VAL A 133 16.53 3.57 0.04
N GLN A 134 17.52 4.25 -0.54
CA GLN A 134 18.51 5.01 0.21
C GLN A 134 17.89 6.19 0.97
N ALA A 135 17.02 6.96 0.31
CA ALA A 135 16.30 8.08 0.92
C ALA A 135 15.41 7.62 2.08
N THR A 136 14.58 6.58 1.86
CA THR A 136 13.74 6.02 2.92
C THR A 136 14.56 5.49 4.09
N ALA A 137 15.71 4.84 3.83
CA ALA A 137 16.61 4.36 4.87
C ALA A 137 17.24 5.50 5.69
N ALA A 138 17.64 6.58 5.04
CA ALA A 138 18.19 7.77 5.70
C ALA A 138 17.13 8.39 6.64
N ASP A 139 15.91 8.56 6.16
CA ASP A 139 14.82 9.10 6.95
C ASP A 139 14.43 8.17 8.12
N LEU A 140 14.38 6.84 7.90
CA LEU A 140 14.14 5.86 8.96
C LEU A 140 15.23 5.89 10.05
N HIS A 141 16.49 6.09 9.67
CA HIS A 141 17.59 6.25 10.62
C HIS A 141 17.35 7.45 11.54
N LEU A 142 16.99 8.61 10.98
CA LEU A 142 16.67 9.82 11.76
C LEU A 142 15.47 9.61 12.68
N VAL A 143 14.43 8.94 12.19
CA VAL A 143 13.24 8.60 12.99
C VAL A 143 13.60 7.68 14.16
N ARG A 144 14.37 6.62 13.91
CA ARG A 144 14.83 5.69 14.97
C ARG A 144 15.65 6.40 16.03
N ALA A 145 16.61 7.24 15.61
CA ALA A 145 17.44 7.99 16.54
C ALA A 145 16.63 8.94 17.42
N ALA A 146 15.74 9.74 16.82
CA ALA A 146 14.89 10.67 17.57
C ALA A 146 13.94 9.98 18.56
N LEU A 147 13.38 8.84 18.17
CA LEU A 147 12.49 8.06 19.02
C LEU A 147 13.25 7.40 20.17
N ALA A 148 14.46 6.90 19.93
CA ALA A 148 15.31 6.23 20.94
C ALA A 148 15.64 7.16 22.11
N GLU A 149 15.82 8.45 21.90
CA GLU A 149 16.04 9.45 22.96
C GLU A 149 14.90 9.50 23.98
N ASP A 150 13.66 9.21 23.55
CA ASP A 150 12.48 9.13 24.42
C ASP A 150 12.14 7.72 24.91
N GLY A 151 13.02 6.75 24.63
CA GLY A 151 12.79 5.33 24.95
C GLY A 151 11.70 4.70 24.08
N LEU A 152 11.44 5.28 22.91
CA LEU A 152 10.53 4.76 21.89
C LEU A 152 11.31 4.01 20.80
N ALA A 153 10.64 3.05 20.16
CA ALA A 153 11.14 2.35 18.99
C ALA A 153 10.04 2.16 17.96
N ILE A 154 10.41 1.92 16.71
CA ILE A 154 9.48 1.47 15.67
C ILE A 154 9.71 -0.01 15.37
N VAL A 155 8.63 -0.77 15.19
CA VAL A 155 8.67 -2.21 14.95
C VAL A 155 7.86 -2.55 13.70
N GLY A 156 8.48 -3.31 12.79
CA GLY A 156 7.86 -3.74 11.54
C GLY A 156 7.33 -5.17 11.63
N MET A 157 6.03 -5.33 11.74
CA MET A 157 5.29 -6.59 11.63
C MET A 157 3.93 -6.32 10.99
N GLY A 158 3.37 -7.30 10.28
CA GLY A 158 2.09 -7.09 9.60
C GLY A 158 0.89 -6.86 10.53
N VAL A 159 0.94 -7.34 11.79
CA VAL A 159 -0.02 -7.01 12.86
C VAL A 159 0.69 -6.88 14.20
N ASP A 160 0.09 -6.12 15.12
CA ASP A 160 0.57 -6.03 16.51
C ASP A 160 0.37 -7.37 17.23
N PRO A 161 1.44 -8.04 17.66
CA PRO A 161 1.34 -9.36 18.25
C PRO A 161 0.80 -9.34 19.68
N LEU A 162 0.80 -8.17 20.35
CA LEU A 162 0.52 -8.05 21.78
C LEU A 162 -0.68 -7.19 22.11
N ARG A 163 -0.75 -5.97 21.55
CA ARG A 163 -1.69 -4.95 21.98
C ARG A 163 -3.01 -5.05 21.24
N ALA A 164 -4.11 -4.88 21.94
CA ALA A 164 -5.39 -4.58 21.30
C ALA A 164 -5.33 -3.15 20.74
N GLY A 165 -5.52 -3.01 19.43
CA GLY A 165 -5.50 -1.70 18.81
C GLY A 165 -6.68 -0.84 19.26
N VAL A 166 -6.38 0.42 19.59
CA VAL A 166 -7.37 1.46 19.87
C VAL A 166 -7.18 2.59 18.89
N ARG A 167 -8.27 3.24 18.48
CA ARG A 167 -8.16 4.42 17.62
C ARG A 167 -7.53 5.56 18.41
N GLN A 168 -6.41 6.08 17.94
CA GLN A 168 -5.63 7.13 18.58
C GLN A 168 -5.70 8.47 17.83
N THR A 169 -6.18 8.45 16.57
CA THR A 169 -6.33 9.66 15.76
C THR A 169 -7.76 10.19 15.84
N THR A 170 -7.92 11.52 15.85
CA THR A 170 -9.21 12.20 16.03
C THR A 170 -9.85 12.63 14.71
N ALA A 171 -9.19 12.45 13.56
CA ALA A 171 -9.72 12.86 12.26
C ALA A 171 -11.10 12.23 11.99
N SER A 172 -12.04 13.04 11.53
CA SER A 172 -13.45 12.66 11.32
C SER A 172 -13.58 11.47 10.35
N ARG A 173 -12.71 11.38 9.33
CA ARG A 173 -12.66 10.27 8.39
C ARG A 173 -12.45 8.92 9.08
N TYR A 174 -11.62 8.85 10.11
CA TYR A 174 -11.35 7.61 10.84
C TYR A 174 -12.49 7.25 11.81
N ALA A 175 -13.17 8.27 12.36
CA ALA A 175 -14.38 8.04 13.13
C ALA A 175 -15.52 7.49 12.24
N ALA A 176 -15.67 8.04 11.04
CA ALA A 176 -16.63 7.55 10.06
C ALA A 176 -16.32 6.14 9.57
N MET A 177 -15.04 5.82 9.33
CA MET A 177 -14.58 4.48 8.94
C MET A 177 -14.86 3.45 10.05
N GLU A 178 -14.54 3.78 11.30
CA GLU A 178 -14.81 2.94 12.47
C GLU A 178 -16.31 2.65 12.60
N GLU A 179 -17.15 3.67 12.47
CA GLU A 179 -18.61 3.52 12.53
C GLU A 179 -19.14 2.65 11.38
N HIS A 180 -18.61 2.81 10.16
CA HIS A 180 -18.95 1.96 9.02
C HIS A 180 -18.66 0.48 9.30
N PHE A 181 -17.48 0.16 9.83
CA PHE A 181 -17.12 -1.23 10.14
C PHE A 181 -17.92 -1.79 11.32
N ARG A 182 -18.17 -0.97 12.34
CA ARG A 182 -18.98 -1.38 13.48
C ARG A 182 -20.42 -1.73 13.08
N THR A 183 -21.02 -0.97 12.17
CA THR A 183 -22.38 -1.21 11.67
C THR A 183 -22.44 -2.34 10.65
N GLY A 184 -21.34 -2.63 9.95
CA GLY A 184 -21.23 -3.76 9.02
C GLY A 184 -21.13 -5.14 9.66
N GLY A 185 -21.03 -5.22 10.99
CA GLY A 185 -21.16 -6.48 11.75
C GLY A 185 -19.89 -7.34 11.81
N GLY A 186 -18.72 -6.85 11.39
CA GLY A 186 -17.45 -7.57 11.46
C GLY A 186 -16.38 -6.84 12.26
N THR A 187 -15.49 -7.57 12.92
CA THR A 187 -14.35 -6.99 13.66
C THR A 187 -13.12 -6.75 12.79
N SER A 188 -13.06 -7.34 11.59
CA SER A 188 -11.90 -7.26 10.69
C SER A 188 -11.54 -5.83 10.29
N GLY A 189 -12.54 -4.99 10.01
CA GLY A 189 -12.30 -3.59 9.66
C GLY A 189 -11.68 -2.78 10.79
N GLU A 190 -12.12 -3.00 12.02
CA GLU A 190 -11.55 -2.35 13.20
C GLU A 190 -10.11 -2.81 13.48
N VAL A 191 -9.85 -4.12 13.35
CA VAL A 191 -8.49 -4.69 13.50
C VAL A 191 -7.58 -4.15 12.40
N MET A 192 -8.05 -4.10 11.14
CA MET A 192 -7.30 -3.51 10.02
C MET A 192 -6.86 -2.09 10.34
N MET A 193 -7.78 -1.24 10.75
CA MET A 193 -7.49 0.17 11.04
C MET A 193 -6.49 0.37 12.18
N ARG A 194 -6.55 -0.47 13.22
CA ARG A 194 -5.90 -0.19 14.50
C ARG A 194 -4.67 -1.05 14.76
N SER A 195 -4.54 -2.19 14.09
CA SER A 195 -3.57 -3.22 14.46
C SER A 195 -2.80 -3.81 13.28
N THR A 196 -2.94 -3.27 12.05
CA THR A 196 -2.16 -3.74 10.89
C THR A 196 -1.12 -2.71 10.46
N ALA A 197 -0.04 -3.20 9.85
CA ALA A 197 0.99 -2.38 9.21
C ALA A 197 1.54 -3.09 7.97
N SER A 198 1.96 -2.32 6.96
CA SER A 198 2.37 -2.82 5.66
C SER A 198 3.65 -2.17 5.13
N VAL A 199 4.21 -2.79 4.10
CA VAL A 199 5.04 -2.13 3.10
C VAL A 199 4.21 -2.01 1.84
N GLN A 200 4.08 -0.80 1.28
CA GLN A 200 3.42 -0.57 0.01
C GLN A 200 4.46 -0.12 -1.01
N VAL A 201 4.36 -0.67 -2.21
CA VAL A 201 5.27 -0.37 -3.32
C VAL A 201 4.44 0.25 -4.44
N ASN A 202 4.76 1.50 -4.77
CA ASN A 202 4.08 2.27 -5.79
C ASN A 202 4.95 2.29 -7.05
N LEU A 203 4.46 1.69 -8.12
CA LEU A 203 5.17 1.56 -9.40
C LEU A 203 4.41 2.30 -10.48
N ASP A 204 5.11 2.95 -11.40
CA ASP A 204 4.45 3.59 -12.53
C ASP A 204 3.70 2.59 -13.44
N LEU A 205 2.84 3.12 -14.28
CA LEU A 205 1.98 2.31 -15.15
C LEU A 205 2.78 1.63 -16.29
N GLY A 206 3.98 2.11 -16.60
CA GLY A 206 4.72 1.78 -17.81
C GLY A 206 4.49 2.83 -18.91
N ALA A 207 5.19 2.70 -20.04
CA ALA A 207 5.20 3.69 -21.11
C ALA A 207 3.97 3.61 -22.04
N THR A 208 3.29 2.46 -22.10
CA THR A 208 2.14 2.23 -22.97
C THR A 208 0.99 1.59 -22.22
N SER A 209 -0.24 1.75 -22.74
CA SER A 209 -1.44 1.11 -22.17
C SER A 209 -1.33 -0.42 -22.15
N ALA A 210 -0.64 -1.04 -23.11
CA ALA A 210 -0.38 -2.47 -23.12
C ALA A 210 0.53 -2.87 -21.94
N GLN A 211 1.63 -2.16 -21.76
CA GLN A 211 2.53 -2.39 -20.62
C GLN A 211 1.80 -2.17 -19.29
N ALA A 212 0.94 -1.15 -19.18
CA ALA A 212 0.14 -0.92 -17.98
C ALA A 212 -0.71 -2.15 -17.62
N VAL A 213 -1.40 -2.74 -18.58
CA VAL A 213 -2.20 -3.96 -18.39
C VAL A 213 -1.34 -5.15 -18.00
N ASP A 214 -0.21 -5.36 -18.68
CA ASP A 214 0.68 -6.49 -18.41
C ASP A 214 1.31 -6.37 -17.02
N ARG A 215 1.75 -5.18 -16.61
CA ARG A 215 2.26 -4.91 -15.26
C ARG A 215 1.19 -5.13 -14.20
N PHE A 216 -0.04 -4.66 -14.43
CA PHE A 216 -1.15 -4.88 -13.51
C PHE A 216 -1.48 -6.36 -13.33
N ARG A 217 -1.51 -7.13 -14.40
CA ARG A 217 -1.70 -8.58 -14.36
C ARG A 217 -0.55 -9.28 -13.63
N LEU A 218 0.69 -8.91 -13.97
CA LEU A 218 1.87 -9.48 -13.32
C LEU A 218 1.85 -9.21 -11.81
N ALA A 219 1.52 -7.98 -11.39
CA ALA A 219 1.41 -7.62 -9.98
C ALA A 219 0.42 -8.52 -9.20
N HIS A 220 -0.69 -8.92 -9.84
CA HIS A 220 -1.62 -9.89 -9.26
C HIS A 220 -1.10 -11.33 -9.35
N THR A 221 -0.43 -11.70 -10.42
CA THR A 221 0.11 -13.06 -10.63
C THR A 221 1.20 -13.41 -9.61
N VAL A 222 2.11 -12.48 -9.33
CA VAL A 222 3.15 -12.65 -8.31
C VAL A 222 2.64 -12.42 -6.87
N GLY A 223 1.47 -11.80 -6.72
CA GLY A 223 0.92 -11.39 -5.43
C GLY A 223 0.85 -12.50 -4.39
N PRO A 224 0.30 -13.70 -4.66
CA PRO A 224 0.31 -14.80 -3.70
C PRO A 224 1.72 -15.23 -3.27
N VAL A 225 2.67 -15.24 -4.21
CA VAL A 225 4.06 -15.61 -3.91
C VAL A 225 4.70 -14.57 -2.99
N LEU A 226 4.55 -13.27 -3.29
CA LEU A 226 5.08 -12.19 -2.47
C LEU A 226 4.38 -12.11 -1.11
N THR A 227 3.06 -12.34 -1.05
CA THR A 227 2.33 -12.47 0.21
C THR A 227 2.90 -13.58 1.08
N ALA A 228 3.19 -14.75 0.50
CA ALA A 228 3.69 -15.91 1.24
C ALA A 228 5.13 -15.74 1.73
N VAL A 229 6.01 -15.19 0.87
CA VAL A 229 7.44 -15.05 1.19
C VAL A 229 7.70 -13.92 2.19
N PHE A 230 6.90 -12.83 2.13
CA PHE A 230 7.01 -11.69 3.06
C PHE A 230 5.96 -11.72 4.18
N ALA A 231 5.30 -12.85 4.42
CA ALA A 231 4.41 -13.00 5.56
C ALA A 231 5.18 -12.78 6.89
N ALA A 232 4.72 -11.84 7.72
CA ALA A 232 5.39 -11.40 8.94
C ALA A 232 4.39 -11.05 10.05
N SER A 233 3.28 -11.82 10.17
CA SER A 233 2.24 -11.54 11.17
C SER A 233 1.57 -12.81 11.73
N PRO A 234 2.30 -13.65 12.49
CA PRO A 234 1.81 -14.94 12.96
C PRO A 234 0.92 -14.86 14.22
N ALA A 235 0.83 -13.68 14.86
CA ALA A 235 0.15 -13.51 16.13
C ALA A 235 -0.58 -12.17 16.20
N LEU A 236 -1.71 -12.12 16.91
CA LEU A 236 -2.54 -10.95 17.13
C LEU A 236 -3.04 -10.95 18.58
N THR A 237 -2.97 -9.80 19.26
CA THR A 237 -3.51 -9.60 20.62
C THR A 237 -3.11 -10.69 21.62
N GLY A 238 -1.83 -11.02 21.67
CA GLY A 238 -1.27 -11.98 22.60
C GLY A 238 -1.49 -13.46 22.25
N ARG A 239 -1.98 -13.78 21.05
CA ARG A 239 -2.27 -15.15 20.61
C ARG A 239 -1.76 -15.43 19.20
N ARG A 240 -1.23 -16.63 19.00
CA ARG A 240 -0.93 -17.14 17.67
C ARG A 240 -2.23 -17.40 16.93
N THR A 241 -2.32 -16.99 15.66
CA THR A 241 -3.54 -17.08 14.86
C THR A 241 -3.62 -18.34 14.00
N GLY A 242 -2.47 -18.99 13.76
CA GLY A 242 -2.36 -20.09 12.81
C GLY A 242 -2.05 -19.62 11.37
N TRP A 243 -2.11 -18.32 11.11
CA TRP A 243 -1.75 -17.71 9.82
C TRP A 243 -0.30 -17.25 9.83
N ARG A 244 0.37 -17.24 8.67
CA ARG A 244 1.67 -16.58 8.47
C ARG A 244 1.49 -15.09 8.22
N SER A 245 0.48 -14.71 7.42
CA SER A 245 0.03 -13.34 7.32
C SER A 245 -1.38 -13.21 7.91
N THR A 246 -1.47 -12.93 9.20
CA THR A 246 -2.74 -12.57 9.85
C THR A 246 -3.28 -11.26 9.28
N ARG A 247 -2.42 -10.35 8.83
CA ARG A 247 -2.82 -9.12 8.16
C ARG A 247 -3.69 -9.44 6.93
N GLN A 248 -3.27 -10.35 6.07
CA GLN A 248 -4.06 -10.73 4.90
C GLN A 248 -5.37 -11.43 5.28
N ALA A 249 -5.37 -12.25 6.34
CA ALA A 249 -6.59 -12.84 6.86
C ALA A 249 -7.59 -11.77 7.35
N VAL A 250 -7.11 -10.73 8.04
CA VAL A 250 -7.90 -9.57 8.47
C VAL A 250 -8.48 -8.83 7.26
N TRP A 251 -7.65 -8.51 6.26
CA TRP A 251 -8.08 -7.81 5.04
C TRP A 251 -9.13 -8.59 4.25
N SER A 252 -8.96 -9.91 4.11
CA SER A 252 -9.95 -10.78 3.43
C SER A 252 -11.28 -10.91 4.19
N GLY A 253 -11.29 -10.65 5.48
CA GLY A 253 -12.48 -10.67 6.33
C GLY A 253 -13.26 -9.35 6.35
N ILE A 254 -12.85 -8.33 5.58
CA ILE A 254 -13.56 -7.06 5.49
C ILE A 254 -14.76 -7.23 4.52
N ASP A 255 -14.78 -6.50 3.45
CA ASP A 255 -15.82 -6.53 2.42
C ASP A 255 -15.17 -6.89 1.08
N ALA A 256 -15.55 -8.02 0.50
CA ALA A 256 -14.99 -8.50 -0.77
C ALA A 256 -15.19 -7.49 -1.92
N GLY A 257 -16.26 -6.69 -1.89
CA GLY A 257 -16.48 -5.59 -2.84
C GLY A 257 -15.47 -4.45 -2.70
N ARG A 258 -14.69 -4.44 -1.61
CA ARG A 258 -13.69 -3.41 -1.29
C ARG A 258 -12.27 -3.93 -1.33
N THR A 259 -12.05 -5.21 -1.02
CA THR A 259 -10.73 -5.84 -0.89
C THR A 259 -10.45 -6.91 -1.95
N GLY A 260 -11.44 -7.26 -2.77
CA GLY A 260 -11.28 -8.22 -3.86
C GLY A 260 -10.42 -7.65 -5.01
N SER A 261 -9.91 -8.55 -5.84
CA SER A 261 -9.16 -8.15 -7.03
C SER A 261 -10.07 -7.49 -8.08
N VAL A 262 -9.59 -6.39 -8.65
CA VAL A 262 -10.26 -5.75 -9.81
C VAL A 262 -10.34 -6.69 -11.01
N LEU A 263 -9.39 -7.65 -11.12
CA LEU A 263 -9.38 -8.66 -12.20
C LEU A 263 -10.47 -9.72 -12.07
N ASP A 264 -11.00 -9.95 -10.85
CA ASP A 264 -12.05 -10.94 -10.60
C ASP A 264 -13.45 -10.46 -11.02
N LEU A 265 -13.60 -9.17 -11.32
CA LEU A 265 -14.85 -8.66 -11.88
C LEU A 265 -15.06 -9.18 -13.30
N PRO A 266 -16.28 -9.67 -13.63
CA PRO A 266 -16.56 -10.13 -14.97
C PRO A 266 -16.40 -8.97 -15.99
N ALA A 267 -15.71 -9.24 -17.09
CA ALA A 267 -15.73 -8.32 -18.23
C ALA A 267 -17.17 -8.23 -18.78
N GLN A 268 -17.63 -7.04 -19.18
CA GLN A 268 -18.88 -6.99 -19.96
C GLN A 268 -18.66 -7.67 -21.31
N PRO A 269 -19.60 -8.49 -21.80
CA PRO A 269 -19.58 -8.87 -23.19
C PRO A 269 -19.62 -7.60 -24.03
N ALA A 270 -18.67 -7.45 -24.96
CA ALA A 270 -18.79 -6.45 -26.00
C ALA A 270 -20.16 -6.65 -26.65
N ALA A 271 -20.88 -5.54 -26.97
CA ALA A 271 -22.20 -5.62 -27.57
C ALA A 271 -22.17 -6.58 -28.78
N GLY A 272 -22.73 -7.80 -28.63
CA GLY A 272 -22.73 -8.86 -29.65
C GLY A 272 -21.68 -9.96 -29.51
N GLY A 273 -20.90 -10.03 -28.42
CA GLY A 273 -19.88 -11.06 -28.15
C GLY A 273 -20.27 -12.02 -27.04
N GLU A 274 -19.87 -13.29 -27.15
CA GLU A 274 -20.09 -14.31 -26.10
C GLU A 274 -19.36 -13.94 -24.80
N ALA A 275 -20.03 -14.13 -23.65
CA ALA A 275 -19.46 -13.95 -22.32
C ALA A 275 -18.35 -14.98 -22.09
N GLY A 276 -17.10 -14.57 -22.16
CA GLY A 276 -15.97 -15.44 -21.90
C GLY A 276 -14.61 -14.87 -22.26
N SER A 277 -14.20 -13.78 -21.63
CA SER A 277 -12.77 -13.49 -21.61
C SER A 277 -12.23 -13.74 -20.20
N ASP A 278 -11.43 -14.81 -20.08
CA ASP A 278 -10.56 -15.01 -18.92
C ASP A 278 -9.77 -13.74 -18.59
N ALA A 279 -9.47 -13.52 -17.29
CA ALA A 279 -8.60 -12.44 -16.84
C ALA A 279 -7.27 -12.36 -17.63
N ALA A 280 -6.88 -13.47 -18.28
CA ALA A 280 -5.71 -13.59 -19.12
C ALA A 280 -5.79 -12.82 -20.47
N THR A 281 -6.97 -12.40 -20.95
CA THR A 281 -7.16 -11.80 -22.28
C THR A 281 -7.66 -10.35 -22.27
N ALA A 282 -7.71 -9.68 -21.07
CA ALA A 282 -8.18 -8.31 -20.96
C ALA A 282 -7.34 -7.34 -21.85
N ARG A 283 -8.02 -6.48 -22.61
CA ARG A 283 -7.41 -5.42 -23.42
C ARG A 283 -7.22 -4.15 -22.59
N PRO A 284 -6.41 -3.18 -23.04
CA PRO A 284 -6.22 -1.92 -22.30
C PRO A 284 -7.51 -1.22 -21.87
N GLY A 285 -8.50 -1.13 -22.74
CA GLY A 285 -9.82 -0.53 -22.42
C GLY A 285 -10.62 -1.30 -21.37
N ASP A 286 -10.40 -2.62 -21.25
CA ASP A 286 -11.10 -3.48 -20.29
C ASP A 286 -10.69 -3.19 -18.84
N LEU A 287 -9.46 -2.71 -18.59
CA LEU A 287 -8.99 -2.40 -17.25
C LEU A 287 -9.65 -1.14 -16.67
N ALA A 288 -9.78 -0.09 -17.50
CA ALA A 288 -10.51 1.11 -17.11
C ALA A 288 -12.00 0.80 -16.81
N ASP A 289 -12.62 -0.04 -17.65
CA ASP A 289 -13.98 -0.50 -17.45
C ASP A 289 -14.15 -1.33 -16.16
N ARG A 290 -13.23 -2.27 -15.88
CA ARG A 290 -13.24 -3.04 -14.64
C ARG A 290 -13.07 -2.13 -13.41
N TRP A 291 -12.15 -1.16 -13.47
CA TRP A 291 -11.95 -0.24 -12.36
C TRP A 291 -13.16 0.69 -12.15
N ALA A 292 -13.77 1.21 -13.21
CA ALA A 292 -15.01 1.99 -13.13
C ALA A 292 -16.14 1.19 -12.46
N ARG A 293 -16.35 -0.05 -12.86
CA ARG A 293 -17.36 -0.93 -12.23
C ARG A 293 -17.03 -1.25 -10.78
N TYR A 294 -15.75 -1.43 -10.46
CA TYR A 294 -15.32 -1.63 -9.07
C TYR A 294 -15.70 -0.43 -8.21
N LEU A 295 -15.42 0.78 -8.69
CA LEU A 295 -15.81 2.04 -8.05
C LEU A 295 -17.34 2.14 -7.87
N LEU A 296 -18.12 1.83 -8.91
CA LEU A 296 -19.58 1.91 -8.89
C LEU A 296 -20.23 0.88 -7.97
N ALA A 297 -19.70 -0.34 -7.95
CA ALA A 297 -20.27 -1.47 -7.19
C ALA A 297 -19.91 -1.45 -5.70
N ALA A 298 -18.81 -0.80 -5.34
CA ALA A 298 -18.38 -0.75 -3.95
C ALA A 298 -19.33 0.11 -3.10
N LYS A 299 -19.63 -0.39 -1.90
CA LYS A 299 -20.45 0.35 -0.94
C LYS A 299 -19.73 1.61 -0.50
N LEU A 300 -20.48 2.69 -0.32
CA LEU A 300 -19.98 3.92 0.28
C LEU A 300 -19.56 3.65 1.74
N MET A 301 -18.37 4.08 2.10
CA MET A 301 -17.89 4.00 3.48
C MET A 301 -18.24 5.25 4.27
N MET A 302 -18.04 6.40 3.63
CA MET A 302 -18.29 7.72 4.21
C MET A 302 -18.56 8.74 3.12
N ILE A 303 -19.14 9.85 3.52
CA ILE A 303 -19.40 11.03 2.68
C ILE A 303 -18.90 12.27 3.38
N GLY A 304 -18.58 13.31 2.63
CA GLY A 304 -18.37 14.64 3.21
C GLY A 304 -19.63 15.11 3.92
N ASP A 305 -19.50 15.61 5.13
CA ASP A 305 -20.61 16.08 5.94
C ASP A 305 -21.34 17.25 5.21
N PRO A 306 -22.60 17.06 4.79
CA PRO A 306 -23.31 18.11 4.07
C PRO A 306 -23.61 19.34 4.94
N ALA A 307 -23.54 19.22 6.26
CA ALA A 307 -23.75 20.32 7.23
C ALA A 307 -22.42 20.98 7.64
N GLY A 308 -21.29 20.46 7.19
CA GLY A 308 -19.96 20.97 7.51
C GLY A 308 -19.60 22.18 6.68
N ASP A 309 -19.94 23.38 7.18
CA ASP A 309 -19.35 24.62 6.69
C ASP A 309 -17.89 24.66 7.17
N LEU A 310 -16.92 24.37 6.27
CA LEU A 310 -15.53 24.40 6.62
C LEU A 310 -15.06 25.84 6.70
N GLY A 311 -14.66 26.29 7.89
CA GLY A 311 -13.89 27.50 8.04
C GLY A 311 -12.56 27.42 7.25
N PRO A 312 -11.95 28.55 6.90
CA PRO A 312 -10.66 28.56 6.23
C PRO A 312 -9.61 27.79 7.03
N GLY A 313 -9.11 26.66 6.47
CA GLY A 313 -8.08 25.83 7.09
C GLY A 313 -8.54 24.62 7.87
N GLU A 314 -9.85 24.31 7.90
CA GLU A 314 -10.35 23.08 8.49
C GLU A 314 -10.37 21.93 7.45
N ASP A 315 -9.93 20.74 7.88
CA ASP A 315 -10.02 19.52 7.09
C ASP A 315 -11.49 19.15 6.84
N ARG A 316 -11.81 18.69 5.63
CA ARG A 316 -13.14 18.21 5.26
C ARG A 316 -13.67 17.22 6.31
N ARG A 317 -14.83 17.52 6.91
CA ARG A 317 -15.49 16.65 7.85
C ARG A 317 -16.18 15.50 7.12
N PHE A 318 -16.07 14.29 7.68
CA PHE A 318 -16.70 13.08 7.14
C PHE A 318 -17.65 12.46 8.14
N VAL A 319 -18.71 11.85 7.60
CA VAL A 319 -19.67 11.02 8.33
C VAL A 319 -19.81 9.66 7.66
N ALA A 320 -20.09 8.61 8.44
CA ALA A 320 -20.29 7.27 7.90
C ALA A 320 -21.50 7.24 6.96
N ALA A 321 -21.34 6.60 5.81
CA ALA A 321 -22.46 6.32 4.93
C ALA A 321 -23.27 5.15 5.49
N THR A 322 -24.56 5.37 5.74
CA THR A 322 -25.49 4.35 6.23
C THR A 322 -26.32 3.79 5.09
N GLY A 323 -27.03 2.66 5.31
CA GLY A 323 -27.96 2.09 4.33
C GLY A 323 -27.34 1.17 3.27
N GLY A 324 -26.01 1.02 3.24
CA GLY A 324 -25.34 0.07 2.35
C GLY A 324 -25.37 0.48 0.86
N HIS A 325 -25.62 1.74 0.56
CA HIS A 325 -25.64 2.29 -0.80
C HIS A 325 -24.27 2.17 -1.47
N THR A 326 -24.28 1.84 -2.76
CA THR A 326 -23.08 1.87 -3.60
C THR A 326 -22.87 3.28 -4.17
N PHE A 327 -21.67 3.53 -4.75
CA PHE A 327 -21.44 4.78 -5.46
C PHE A 327 -22.38 4.91 -6.69
N GLY A 328 -22.65 3.79 -7.37
CA GLY A 328 -23.62 3.73 -8.47
C GLY A 328 -25.05 4.06 -8.04
N ASP A 329 -25.46 3.65 -6.85
CA ASP A 329 -26.77 4.05 -6.29
C ASP A 329 -26.84 5.54 -6.05
N TRP A 330 -25.76 6.15 -5.59
CA TRP A 330 -25.72 7.61 -5.36
C TRP A 330 -25.85 8.40 -6.68
N ILE A 331 -25.13 8.00 -7.72
CA ILE A 331 -25.30 8.59 -9.08
C ILE A 331 -26.74 8.44 -9.58
N ALA A 332 -27.40 7.31 -9.30
CA ALA A 332 -28.79 7.04 -9.70
C ALA A 332 -29.84 7.73 -8.82
N GLY A 333 -29.44 8.64 -7.93
CA GLY A 333 -30.36 9.38 -7.04
C GLY A 333 -30.90 8.54 -5.86
N ARG A 334 -30.28 7.40 -5.56
CA ARG A 334 -30.60 6.52 -4.42
C ARG A 334 -29.50 6.51 -3.36
N GLY A 335 -28.78 7.61 -3.25
CA GLY A 335 -27.66 7.76 -2.32
C GLY A 335 -28.06 8.04 -0.88
N PRO A 336 -27.09 8.13 0.03
CA PRO A 336 -27.33 8.41 1.44
C PRO A 336 -27.72 9.86 1.72
N VAL A 337 -27.60 10.76 0.74
CA VAL A 337 -27.96 12.19 0.80
C VAL A 337 -28.62 12.62 -0.50
N GLU A 338 -29.44 13.67 -0.45
CA GLU A 338 -30.21 14.16 -1.60
C GLU A 338 -29.37 14.79 -2.72
N ARG A 339 -28.18 15.33 -2.39
CA ARG A 339 -27.29 15.91 -3.40
C ARG A 339 -26.66 14.84 -4.29
N ALA A 340 -26.39 15.18 -5.54
CA ALA A 340 -25.58 14.36 -6.43
C ALA A 340 -24.12 14.25 -5.90
N PRO A 341 -23.41 13.13 -6.17
CA PRO A 341 -22.00 13.02 -5.86
C PRO A 341 -21.17 13.96 -6.74
N THR A 342 -20.03 14.42 -6.23
CA THR A 342 -19.06 15.25 -6.93
C THR A 342 -17.82 14.46 -7.32
N LEU A 343 -16.96 15.03 -8.18
CA LEU A 343 -15.66 14.42 -8.52
C LEU A 343 -14.76 14.26 -7.30
N ASP A 344 -14.87 15.17 -6.33
CA ASP A 344 -14.16 15.07 -5.06
C ASP A 344 -14.67 13.89 -4.19
N ASP A 345 -15.99 13.65 -4.19
CA ASP A 345 -16.58 12.47 -3.54
C ASP A 345 -16.10 11.17 -4.21
N LEU A 346 -16.02 11.12 -5.54
CA LEU A 346 -15.50 9.96 -6.28
C LEU A 346 -14.01 9.72 -5.96
N SER A 347 -13.21 10.76 -6.01
CA SER A 347 -11.79 10.70 -5.69
C SER A 347 -11.56 10.18 -4.28
N TYR A 348 -12.35 10.69 -3.33
CA TYR A 348 -12.27 10.23 -1.95
C TYR A 348 -12.77 8.79 -1.78
N HIS A 349 -13.88 8.43 -2.43
CA HIS A 349 -14.41 7.06 -2.43
C HIS A 349 -13.35 6.06 -2.91
N ALA A 350 -12.62 6.38 -3.99
CA ALA A 350 -11.53 5.54 -4.50
C ALA A 350 -10.43 5.29 -3.44
N THR A 351 -10.16 6.24 -2.54
CA THR A 351 -9.18 6.05 -1.44
C THR A 351 -9.65 5.07 -0.38
N THR A 352 -10.96 4.81 -0.30
CA THR A 352 -11.55 3.85 0.66
C THR A 352 -11.65 2.43 0.10
N LEU A 353 -11.15 2.18 -1.10
CA LEU A 353 -11.10 0.88 -1.74
C LEU A 353 -9.70 0.29 -1.63
N PHE A 354 -9.61 -0.98 -1.31
CA PHE A 354 -8.39 -1.64 -0.87
C PHE A 354 -8.10 -2.94 -1.65
N PRO A 355 -8.18 -2.95 -3.00
CA PRO A 355 -7.80 -4.14 -3.77
C PRO A 355 -6.31 -4.46 -3.56
N PRO A 356 -5.86 -5.71 -3.83
CA PRO A 356 -4.46 -6.10 -3.68
C PRO A 356 -3.49 -5.21 -4.48
N VAL A 357 -3.90 -4.77 -5.66
CA VAL A 357 -3.23 -3.73 -6.45
C VAL A 357 -4.24 -2.65 -6.76
N ARG A 358 -3.99 -1.45 -6.26
CA ARG A 358 -4.90 -0.30 -6.43
C ARG A 358 -4.43 0.62 -7.56
N PRO A 359 -5.32 0.89 -8.57
CA PRO A 359 -5.03 1.88 -9.60
C PRO A 359 -5.15 3.31 -9.07
N ARG A 360 -4.10 4.13 -9.26
CA ARG A 360 -4.07 5.54 -8.81
C ARG A 360 -3.33 6.47 -9.78
N GLY A 361 -3.19 6.11 -11.07
CA GLY A 361 -2.21 6.70 -11.97
C GLY A 361 -0.82 6.07 -11.80
N TRP A 362 -0.73 5.12 -10.89
CA TRP A 362 0.35 4.18 -10.63
C TRP A 362 -0.22 2.90 -10.05
N TRP A 363 0.59 1.82 -9.98
CA TRP A 363 0.20 0.56 -9.35
C TRP A 363 0.65 0.55 -7.90
N GLU A 364 -0.30 0.62 -6.97
CA GLU A 364 -0.03 0.54 -5.53
C GLU A 364 -0.21 -0.91 -5.05
N LEU A 365 0.90 -1.60 -4.81
CA LEU A 365 0.93 -2.96 -4.28
C LEU A 365 0.69 -2.93 -2.77
N ARG A 366 -0.37 -3.59 -2.28
CA ARG A 366 -0.85 -3.47 -0.90
C ARG A 366 -0.78 -4.75 -0.08
N TYR A 367 -0.29 -5.84 -0.64
CA TYR A 367 -0.35 -7.18 -0.05
C TYR A 367 0.89 -7.59 0.75
N LEU A 368 1.87 -6.72 0.95
CA LEU A 368 3.08 -7.01 1.73
C LEU A 368 2.88 -6.63 3.19
N ASP A 369 3.16 -7.54 4.10
CA ASP A 369 3.24 -7.24 5.54
C ASP A 369 4.41 -6.28 5.82
N ALA A 370 4.29 -5.40 6.82
CA ALA A 370 5.44 -4.70 7.35
C ALA A 370 6.49 -5.71 7.83
N GLN A 371 7.76 -5.40 7.59
CA GLN A 371 8.86 -6.35 7.76
C GLN A 371 9.72 -6.03 8.98
N PRO A 372 10.20 -7.05 9.72
CA PRO A 372 11.18 -6.85 10.78
C PRO A 372 12.48 -6.21 10.26
N GLY A 373 13.03 -5.29 11.03
CA GLY A 373 14.32 -4.67 10.75
C GLY A 373 14.41 -4.02 9.37
N GLU A 374 15.38 -4.46 8.56
CA GLU A 374 15.62 -3.95 7.20
C GLU A 374 14.95 -4.80 6.09
N GLY A 375 14.10 -5.77 6.46
CA GLY A 375 13.41 -6.65 5.52
C GLY A 375 12.52 -5.91 4.49
N TRP A 376 12.08 -4.69 4.83
CA TRP A 376 11.32 -3.82 3.93
C TRP A 376 12.09 -3.50 2.63
N ARG A 377 13.44 -3.35 2.70
CA ARG A 377 14.29 -3.11 1.52
C ARG A 377 14.22 -4.28 0.53
N VAL A 378 14.25 -5.49 1.07
CA VAL A 378 14.16 -6.72 0.25
C VAL A 378 12.78 -6.82 -0.40
N ALA A 379 11.70 -6.55 0.35
CA ALA A 379 10.35 -6.58 -0.18
C ALA A 379 10.15 -5.59 -1.33
N VAL A 380 10.63 -4.35 -1.16
CA VAL A 380 10.61 -3.31 -2.20
C VAL A 380 11.46 -3.72 -3.40
N ALA A 381 12.70 -4.16 -3.18
CA ALA A 381 13.62 -4.53 -4.26
C ALA A 381 13.09 -5.70 -5.10
N VAL A 382 12.56 -6.74 -4.45
CA VAL A 382 11.98 -7.91 -5.16
C VAL A 382 10.74 -7.51 -5.95
N ALA A 383 9.80 -6.78 -5.35
CA ALA A 383 8.59 -6.34 -6.03
C ALA A 383 8.92 -5.48 -7.27
N THR A 384 9.83 -4.50 -7.10
CA THR A 384 10.25 -3.62 -8.20
C THR A 384 10.97 -4.40 -9.29
N ALA A 385 11.95 -5.22 -8.95
CA ALA A 385 12.75 -5.96 -9.93
C ALA A 385 11.92 -6.93 -10.78
N LEU A 386 10.93 -7.60 -10.15
CA LEU A 386 10.05 -8.55 -10.87
C LEU A 386 9.07 -7.86 -11.82
N LEU A 387 8.69 -6.60 -11.55
CA LEU A 387 7.74 -5.88 -12.40
C LEU A 387 8.42 -5.00 -13.46
N ASP A 388 9.65 -4.55 -13.22
CA ASP A 388 10.33 -3.56 -14.04
C ASP A 388 11.36 -4.16 -15.01
N ASP A 389 12.03 -5.26 -14.64
CA ASP A 389 12.97 -5.92 -15.54
C ASP A 389 12.22 -6.86 -16.49
N PRO A 390 12.27 -6.64 -17.81
CA PRO A 390 11.46 -7.43 -18.76
C PRO A 390 11.75 -8.94 -18.71
N VAL A 391 13.00 -9.31 -18.45
CA VAL A 391 13.41 -10.73 -18.37
C VAL A 391 12.88 -11.38 -17.10
N ALA A 392 12.99 -10.67 -15.98
CA ALA A 392 12.44 -11.13 -14.71
C ALA A 392 10.90 -11.18 -14.76
N ALA A 393 10.25 -10.18 -15.34
CA ALA A 393 8.79 -10.09 -15.47
C ALA A 393 8.20 -11.28 -16.22
N GLU A 394 8.74 -11.60 -17.39
CA GLU A 394 8.28 -12.74 -18.19
C GLU A 394 8.49 -14.08 -17.46
N ALA A 395 9.69 -14.30 -16.90
CA ALA A 395 9.99 -15.52 -16.17
C ALA A 395 9.19 -15.66 -14.87
N ALA A 396 8.95 -14.56 -14.14
CA ALA A 396 8.10 -14.54 -12.96
C ALA A 396 6.63 -14.83 -13.29
N ALA A 397 6.11 -14.26 -14.39
CA ALA A 397 4.76 -14.56 -14.85
C ALA A 397 4.58 -16.07 -15.09
N GLN A 398 5.55 -16.73 -15.76
CA GLN A 398 5.52 -18.17 -16.01
C GLN A 398 5.62 -18.98 -14.70
N ALA A 399 6.55 -18.63 -13.80
CA ALA A 399 6.77 -19.34 -12.55
C ALA A 399 5.57 -19.21 -11.59
N CYS A 400 4.89 -18.06 -11.58
CA CYS A 400 3.78 -17.78 -10.68
C CYS A 400 2.40 -18.15 -11.21
N ALA A 401 2.23 -18.34 -12.54
CA ALA A 401 0.95 -18.68 -13.16
C ALA A 401 0.22 -19.87 -12.48
N PRO A 402 0.89 -21.00 -12.12
CA PRO A 402 0.23 -22.13 -11.46
C PRO A 402 -0.30 -21.80 -10.06
N VAL A 403 0.21 -20.76 -9.41
CA VAL A 403 -0.11 -20.39 -8.03
C VAL A 403 -0.82 -19.03 -7.91
N ALA A 404 -1.13 -18.37 -9.03
CA ALA A 404 -1.67 -17.01 -9.06
C ALA A 404 -3.01 -16.80 -8.31
N ARG A 405 -3.75 -17.88 -8.05
CA ARG A 405 -5.01 -17.83 -7.30
C ARG A 405 -4.90 -18.32 -5.84
N ARG A 406 -3.68 -18.60 -5.35
CA ARG A 406 -3.48 -19.22 -4.03
C ARG A 406 -3.39 -18.21 -2.87
N TRP A 407 -4.07 -17.07 -2.97
CA TRP A 407 -4.07 -16.02 -1.94
C TRP A 407 -4.36 -16.53 -0.52
N PRO A 408 -5.43 -17.36 -0.26
CA PRO A 408 -5.68 -17.87 1.08
C PRO A 408 -4.57 -18.80 1.58
N ALA A 409 -4.06 -19.68 0.71
CA ALA A 409 -2.95 -20.58 1.05
C ALA A 409 -1.66 -19.77 1.33
N ALA A 410 -1.36 -18.74 0.55
CA ALA A 410 -0.24 -17.84 0.76
C ALA A 410 -0.26 -17.19 2.15
N ALA A 411 -1.40 -16.62 2.53
CA ALA A 411 -1.57 -15.99 3.83
C ALA A 411 -1.53 -17.00 5.00
N MET A 412 -2.14 -18.18 4.83
CA MET A 412 -2.26 -19.18 5.88
C MET A 412 -0.97 -19.97 6.07
N LEU A 413 -0.41 -20.49 4.98
CA LEU A 413 0.67 -21.47 5.00
C LEU A 413 2.05 -20.86 4.75
N GLY A 414 2.13 -19.70 4.07
CA GLY A 414 3.40 -19.11 3.66
C GLY A 414 4.21 -20.09 2.84
N MET A 415 5.48 -20.28 3.19
CA MET A 415 6.40 -21.18 2.52
C MET A 415 6.22 -22.67 2.84
N ALA A 416 5.28 -23.04 3.72
CA ALA A 416 4.90 -24.44 3.93
C ALA A 416 4.06 -24.98 2.76
N ASP A 417 3.49 -24.12 1.92
CA ASP A 417 2.89 -24.49 0.64
C ASP A 417 4.01 -24.69 -0.40
N GLU A 418 4.27 -25.94 -0.79
CA GLU A 418 5.39 -26.25 -1.67
C GLU A 418 5.31 -25.58 -3.05
N PRO A 419 4.18 -25.54 -3.75
CA PRO A 419 4.08 -24.80 -5.01
C PRO A 419 4.41 -23.30 -4.86
N LEU A 420 3.94 -22.63 -3.80
CA LEU A 420 4.28 -21.24 -3.52
C LEU A 420 5.79 -21.09 -3.20
N ARG A 421 6.36 -22.02 -2.45
CA ARG A 421 7.79 -22.02 -2.12
C ARG A 421 8.67 -22.13 -3.34
N LEU A 422 8.36 -23.06 -4.25
CA LEU A 422 9.14 -23.24 -5.50
C LEU A 422 9.08 -21.97 -6.37
N ALA A 423 7.89 -21.37 -6.51
CA ALA A 423 7.74 -20.12 -7.23
C ALA A 423 8.50 -18.97 -6.54
N ALA A 424 8.48 -18.91 -5.19
CA ALA A 424 9.18 -17.89 -4.42
C ALA A 424 10.71 -17.96 -4.59
N VAL A 425 11.30 -19.15 -4.48
CA VAL A 425 12.73 -19.34 -4.72
C VAL A 425 13.09 -18.82 -6.12
N ARG A 426 12.30 -19.21 -7.13
CA ARG A 426 12.54 -18.74 -8.50
C ARG A 426 12.38 -17.23 -8.65
N CYS A 427 11.39 -16.61 -8.03
CA CYS A 427 11.18 -15.17 -8.05
C CYS A 427 12.36 -14.40 -7.41
N LEU A 428 12.90 -14.88 -6.29
CA LEU A 428 14.03 -14.23 -5.65
C LEU A 428 15.32 -14.35 -6.46
N GLU A 429 15.56 -15.49 -7.11
CA GLU A 429 16.67 -15.65 -8.05
C GLU A 429 16.56 -14.66 -9.23
N LEU A 430 15.37 -14.54 -9.82
CA LEU A 430 15.09 -13.61 -10.92
C LEU A 430 15.29 -12.16 -10.47
N ALA A 431 14.78 -11.80 -9.28
CA ALA A 431 14.93 -10.46 -8.73
C ALA A 431 16.40 -10.12 -8.45
N ALA A 432 17.17 -11.02 -7.84
CA ALA A 432 18.61 -10.81 -7.61
C ALA A 432 19.37 -10.60 -8.92
N ALA A 433 19.09 -11.42 -9.94
CA ALA A 433 19.70 -11.28 -11.25
C ALA A 433 19.32 -9.95 -11.95
N ALA A 434 18.06 -9.52 -11.84
CA ALA A 434 17.59 -8.23 -12.36
C ALA A 434 18.26 -7.05 -11.65
N LEU A 435 18.37 -7.10 -10.31
CA LEU A 435 19.05 -6.08 -9.49
C LEU A 435 20.53 -5.96 -9.86
N ARG A 436 21.21 -7.07 -10.13
CA ARG A 436 22.62 -7.03 -10.60
C ARG A 436 22.74 -6.37 -11.97
N ARG A 437 21.82 -6.66 -12.90
CA ARG A 437 21.77 -5.99 -14.22
C ARG A 437 21.53 -4.49 -14.08
N ALA A 438 20.74 -4.09 -13.09
CA ALA A 438 20.44 -2.69 -12.79
C ALA A 438 21.54 -1.97 -11.98
N GLY A 439 22.66 -2.63 -11.67
CA GLY A 439 23.74 -2.04 -10.85
C GLY A 439 23.42 -1.92 -9.37
N CYS A 440 22.36 -2.57 -8.87
CA CYS A 440 21.94 -2.57 -7.47
C CYS A 440 22.50 -3.79 -6.70
N ALA A 441 23.83 -3.96 -6.70
CA ALA A 441 24.49 -5.15 -6.15
C ALA A 441 24.16 -5.39 -4.67
N ASP A 442 24.18 -4.35 -3.83
CA ASP A 442 23.88 -4.46 -2.39
C ASP A 442 22.45 -4.98 -2.14
N LEU A 443 21.48 -4.56 -2.96
CA LEU A 443 20.11 -5.06 -2.88
C LEU A 443 20.00 -6.49 -3.39
N ALA A 444 20.77 -6.86 -4.42
CA ALA A 444 20.82 -8.24 -4.90
C ALA A 444 21.38 -9.18 -3.83
N ASP A 445 22.47 -8.79 -3.16
CA ASP A 445 23.06 -9.55 -2.06
C ASP A 445 22.07 -9.70 -0.89
N ALA A 446 21.36 -8.63 -0.54
CA ALA A 446 20.33 -8.70 0.49
C ALA A 446 19.18 -9.66 0.13
N VAL A 447 18.76 -9.70 -1.15
CA VAL A 447 17.75 -10.63 -1.66
C VAL A 447 18.26 -12.09 -1.58
N GLU A 448 19.52 -12.36 -1.94
CA GLU A 448 20.11 -13.69 -1.85
C GLU A 448 20.20 -14.18 -0.39
N VAL A 449 20.67 -13.33 0.52
CA VAL A 449 20.70 -13.64 1.96
C VAL A 449 19.29 -13.94 2.51
N PHE A 450 18.31 -13.17 2.08
CA PHE A 450 16.91 -13.39 2.46
C PHE A 450 16.39 -14.73 1.88
N ALA A 451 16.71 -15.06 0.62
CA ALA A 451 16.33 -16.31 0.00
C ALA A 451 16.92 -17.54 0.73
N GLU A 452 18.19 -17.47 1.11
CA GLU A 452 18.85 -18.52 1.89
C GLU A 452 18.26 -18.67 3.30
N ARG A 453 17.90 -17.55 3.94
CA ARG A 453 17.32 -17.57 5.30
C ARG A 453 15.92 -18.14 5.32
N TYR A 454 15.09 -17.84 4.32
CA TYR A 454 13.65 -18.12 4.35
C TYR A 454 13.18 -19.12 3.28
N PRO A 455 12.87 -18.74 2.03
CA PRO A 455 12.14 -19.64 1.12
C PRO A 455 12.94 -20.90 0.73
N GLN A 456 14.25 -20.86 0.63
CA GLN A 456 15.06 -22.05 0.36
C GLN A 456 14.95 -23.08 1.51
N ARG A 457 14.66 -22.63 2.71
CA ARG A 457 14.43 -23.49 3.89
C ARG A 457 12.94 -23.78 4.13
N GLY A 458 12.06 -23.38 3.23
CA GLY A 458 10.60 -23.53 3.41
C GLY A 458 10.03 -22.64 4.51
N ARG A 459 10.64 -21.48 4.74
CA ARG A 459 10.29 -20.52 5.82
C ARG A 459 9.97 -19.14 5.27
N CYS A 460 9.29 -18.34 6.08
CA CYS A 460 9.11 -16.91 5.91
C CYS A 460 9.37 -16.21 7.27
N PRO A 461 9.44 -14.87 7.31
CA PRO A 461 9.64 -14.13 8.56
C PRO A 461 8.67 -14.50 9.68
N ALA A 462 7.41 -14.83 9.34
CA ALA A 462 6.40 -15.25 10.31
C ALA A 462 6.77 -16.55 11.06
N ASP A 463 7.52 -17.45 10.45
CA ASP A 463 7.95 -18.68 11.13
C ASP A 463 8.93 -18.38 12.26
N GLU A 464 9.89 -17.49 12.02
CA GLU A 464 10.86 -17.05 13.03
C GLU A 464 10.17 -16.24 14.13
N LEU A 465 9.28 -15.30 13.76
CA LEU A 465 8.47 -14.54 14.72
C LEU A 465 7.59 -15.47 15.58
N SER A 466 7.05 -16.53 15.00
CA SER A 466 6.23 -17.52 15.72
C SER A 466 7.04 -18.36 16.70
N GLU A 467 8.26 -18.76 16.33
CA GLU A 467 9.18 -19.50 17.23
C GLU A 467 9.59 -18.62 18.42
N ARG A 468 9.96 -17.39 18.15
CA ARG A 468 10.30 -16.41 19.20
C ARG A 468 9.09 -16.12 20.09
N PHE A 469 7.89 -15.97 19.50
CA PHE A 469 6.64 -15.82 20.26
C PHE A 469 6.42 -16.99 21.24
N ILE A 470 6.67 -18.22 20.80
CA ILE A 470 6.53 -19.41 21.66
C ILE A 470 7.57 -19.39 22.79
N LEU A 471 8.81 -18.98 22.48
CA LEU A 471 9.93 -19.03 23.41
C LEU A 471 9.84 -17.96 24.51
N ILE A 472 9.52 -16.72 24.14
CA ILE A 472 9.60 -15.54 25.00
C ILE A 472 8.27 -14.82 25.22
N GLY A 473 7.19 -15.34 24.63
CA GLY A 473 5.86 -14.75 24.70
C GLY A 473 5.71 -13.45 23.87
N PRO A 474 4.48 -12.92 23.76
CA PRO A 474 4.21 -11.72 22.96
C PRO A 474 4.93 -10.47 23.47
N THR A 475 5.04 -10.30 24.80
CA THR A 475 5.75 -9.18 25.42
C THR A 475 7.25 -9.24 25.16
N GLY A 476 7.84 -10.45 25.25
CA GLY A 476 9.25 -10.66 24.96
C GLY A 476 9.55 -10.39 23.48
N LEU A 477 8.74 -10.92 22.58
CA LEU A 477 8.89 -10.68 21.13
C LEU A 477 8.87 -9.19 20.80
N LEU A 478 7.87 -8.45 21.26
CA LEU A 478 7.77 -7.03 20.95
C LEU A 478 8.90 -6.20 21.55
N ARG A 479 9.42 -6.63 22.74
CA ARG A 479 10.58 -5.99 23.37
C ARG A 479 11.86 -6.23 22.59
N GLU A 480 12.11 -7.46 22.14
CA GLU A 480 13.31 -7.80 21.34
C GLU A 480 13.31 -7.05 20.01
N GLU A 481 12.16 -7.01 19.30
CA GLU A 481 12.04 -6.24 18.05
C GLU A 481 12.32 -4.75 18.28
N ALA A 482 11.79 -4.17 19.37
CA ALA A 482 12.05 -2.79 19.73
C ALA A 482 13.54 -2.53 20.03
N GLN A 483 14.23 -3.47 20.69
CA GLN A 483 15.66 -3.35 21.00
C GLN A 483 16.54 -3.47 19.76
N GLN A 484 16.22 -4.39 18.85
CA GLN A 484 16.94 -4.53 17.57
C GLN A 484 16.88 -3.26 16.74
N CYS A 485 15.73 -2.59 16.73
CA CYS A 485 15.57 -1.32 16.02
C CYS A 485 16.38 -0.16 16.62
N VAL A 486 16.60 -0.15 17.93
CA VAL A 486 17.45 0.84 18.61
C VAL A 486 18.94 0.59 18.32
N SER A 487 19.37 -0.67 18.17
CA SER A 487 20.78 -1.00 17.88
C SER A 487 21.21 -0.67 16.44
N VAL A 488 20.26 -0.42 15.54
CA VAL A 488 20.50 -0.04 14.13
C VAL A 488 20.42 1.48 13.94
N ALA A 489 19.96 2.23 14.95
CA ALA A 489 19.95 3.70 14.99
C ALA A 489 21.31 4.24 15.43
#